data_4dc9d5cf39a9c39ee27600fe7dd73163
#
_entry.id   4dc9d5cf39a9c39ee27600fe7dd73163
#
_cell.length_a   1.000
_cell.length_b   1.000
_cell.length_c   1.000
_cell.angle_alpha   90.00
_cell.angle_beta   90.00
_cell.angle_gamma   90.00
#
_symmetry.space_group_name_H-M   'P 1'
#
loop_
_entity.id
_entity.type
_entity.pdbx_description
1 polymer ?
#
loop_
_entity_poly.entity_id
_entity_poly.type
_entity_poly.pdbx_seq_one_letter_code
_entity_poly.pdbx_strand_id
1 'polypeptide(L)'
;MNKAVGIGACVMDTLINVPNYPKEDTKMRAESSKQAGGGPVATGLVAAAKLGAEAEYIGVLSDDAGGGFLIKDFKKYGVKTDNTEVLSGYRSFTSFIWLSAKASSRTCVFDKGNLPPLKLNDEQKKAIIGADLLM
;
A
#
# COMPACT_ATOMS: atom_id res chain seq x y z
N MET A 1 -10.66 2.79 23.28
CA MET A 1 -10.63 2.96 21.81
C MET A 1 -9.79 1.79 21.29
N ASN A 2 -10.30 1.04 20.33
CA ASN A 2 -9.58 -0.13 19.82
C ASN A 2 -8.42 0.32 18.94
N LYS A 3 -7.20 -0.07 19.31
CA LYS A 3 -5.98 0.24 18.56
C LYS A 3 -5.59 -0.94 17.67
N ALA A 4 -5.50 -0.70 16.37
CA ALA A 4 -5.04 -1.65 15.37
C ALA A 4 -3.65 -1.25 14.85
N VAL A 5 -2.69 -2.16 14.94
CA VAL A 5 -1.34 -1.99 14.36
C VAL A 5 -1.17 -2.98 13.23
N GLY A 6 -0.61 -2.54 12.12
CA GLY A 6 -0.34 -3.41 10.98
C GLY A 6 1.11 -3.39 10.55
N ILE A 7 1.64 -4.59 10.29
CA ILE A 7 3.01 -4.81 9.80
C ILE A 7 2.93 -5.69 8.55
N GLY A 8 3.34 -5.17 7.41
CA GLY A 8 3.32 -5.97 6.20
C GLY A 8 3.42 -5.15 4.92
N ALA A 9 3.03 -5.78 3.81
CA ALA A 9 3.15 -5.15 2.51
C ALA A 9 2.24 -3.92 2.37
N CYS A 10 2.86 -2.85 1.92
CA CYS A 10 2.23 -1.61 1.50
C CYS A 10 2.68 -1.32 0.07
N VAL A 11 1.75 -1.20 -0.84
CA VAL A 11 1.99 -1.18 -2.30
C VAL A 11 1.31 0.01 -2.93
N MET A 12 2.00 0.74 -3.79
CA MET A 12 1.35 1.73 -4.65
C MET A 12 0.85 1.03 -5.92
N ASP A 13 -0.46 0.87 -6.03
CA ASP A 13 -1.12 0.27 -7.17
C ASP A 13 -1.44 1.31 -8.24
N THR A 14 -1.10 1.04 -9.50
CA THR A 14 -1.62 1.77 -10.65
C THR A 14 -2.68 0.92 -11.33
N LEU A 15 -3.92 1.32 -11.19
CA LEU A 15 -5.09 0.66 -11.76
C LEU A 15 -5.36 1.25 -13.15
N ILE A 16 -5.40 0.40 -14.17
CA ILE A 16 -5.57 0.79 -15.58
C ILE A 16 -6.80 0.08 -16.13
N ASN A 17 -7.86 0.83 -16.40
CA ASN A 17 -9.05 0.29 -17.04
C ASN A 17 -8.84 0.19 -18.55
N VAL A 18 -9.05 -1.00 -19.07
CA VAL A 18 -8.90 -1.31 -20.49
C VAL A 18 -10.12 -2.08 -21.00
N PRO A 19 -10.52 -1.90 -22.28
CA PRO A 19 -11.62 -2.69 -22.85
C PRO A 19 -11.31 -4.19 -22.83
N ASN A 20 -10.07 -4.55 -23.18
CA ASN A 20 -9.55 -5.92 -23.15
C ASN A 20 -8.10 -5.89 -22.66
N TYR A 21 -7.60 -6.99 -22.12
CA TYR A 21 -6.18 -7.12 -21.85
C TYR A 21 -5.38 -6.98 -23.17
N PRO A 22 -4.35 -6.11 -23.22
CA PRO A 22 -3.58 -5.89 -24.42
C PRO A 22 -2.83 -7.15 -24.85
N LYS A 23 -2.80 -7.40 -26.16
CA LYS A 23 -1.95 -8.45 -26.73
C LYS A 23 -0.50 -7.97 -26.76
N GLU A 24 0.42 -8.92 -26.74
CA GLU A 24 1.84 -8.66 -26.89
C GLU A 24 2.10 -7.87 -28.20
N ASP A 25 3.08 -6.98 -28.17
CA ASP A 25 3.50 -6.12 -29.30
C ASP A 25 2.36 -5.26 -29.90
N THR A 26 1.42 -4.82 -29.05
CA THR A 26 0.32 -3.93 -29.48
C THR A 26 0.30 -2.63 -28.68
N LYS A 27 -0.39 -1.63 -29.21
CA LYS A 27 -0.65 -0.35 -28.54
C LYS A 27 -2.15 -0.18 -28.34
N MET A 28 -2.53 0.21 -27.13
CA MET A 28 -3.93 0.39 -26.76
C MET A 28 -4.08 1.65 -25.92
N ARG A 29 -5.21 2.33 -26.09
CA ARG A 29 -5.60 3.44 -25.22
C ARG A 29 -6.36 2.91 -24.02
N ALA A 30 -5.91 3.26 -22.81
CA ALA A 30 -6.66 3.01 -21.60
C ALA A 30 -7.93 3.89 -21.55
N GLU A 31 -9.00 3.37 -20.96
CA GLU A 31 -10.23 4.13 -20.69
C GLU A 31 -10.02 5.11 -19.54
N SER A 32 -9.31 4.68 -18.52
CA SER A 32 -8.90 5.49 -17.37
C SER A 32 -7.73 4.86 -16.63
N SER A 33 -7.06 5.66 -15.82
CA SER A 33 -6.08 5.14 -14.86
C SER A 33 -6.12 5.93 -13.56
N LYS A 34 -5.78 5.27 -12.46
CA LYS A 34 -5.65 5.91 -11.15
C LYS A 34 -4.62 5.19 -10.28
N GLN A 35 -4.06 5.92 -9.33
CA GLN A 35 -3.23 5.36 -8.28
C GLN A 35 -4.06 5.13 -7.01
N ALA A 36 -3.75 4.07 -6.28
CA ALA A 36 -4.36 3.72 -5.01
C ALA A 36 -3.33 3.05 -4.09
N GLY A 37 -3.50 3.21 -2.80
CA GLY A 37 -2.79 2.41 -1.81
C GLY A 37 -3.35 0.99 -1.82
N GLY A 38 -2.46 -0.01 -1.76
CA GLY A 38 -2.78 -1.42 -1.76
C GLY A 38 -1.89 -2.22 -0.82
N GLY A 39 -2.05 -3.53 -0.89
CA GLY A 39 -1.45 -4.48 0.04
C GLY A 39 -2.44 -4.89 1.13
N PRO A 40 -2.40 -6.16 1.57
CA PRO A 40 -3.42 -6.69 2.48
C PRO A 40 -3.45 -5.97 3.82
N VAL A 41 -2.29 -5.68 4.41
CA VAL A 41 -2.20 -4.99 5.71
C VAL A 41 -2.61 -3.54 5.59
N ALA A 42 -2.12 -2.81 4.58
CA ALA A 42 -2.47 -1.41 4.37
C ALA A 42 -3.98 -1.23 4.14
N THR A 43 -4.59 -2.10 3.34
CA THR A 43 -6.03 -2.09 3.09
C THR A 43 -6.82 -2.40 4.36
N GLY A 44 -6.37 -3.38 5.16
CA GLY A 44 -6.98 -3.72 6.45
C GLY A 44 -6.95 -2.56 7.44
N LEU A 45 -5.81 -1.85 7.56
CA LEU A 45 -5.68 -0.66 8.42
C LEU A 45 -6.60 0.48 8.00
N VAL A 46 -6.70 0.75 6.69
CA VAL A 46 -7.64 1.75 6.17
C VAL A 46 -9.08 1.37 6.50
N ALA A 47 -9.44 0.10 6.36
CA ALA A 47 -10.77 -0.38 6.74
C ALA A 47 -11.02 -0.21 8.25
N ALA A 48 -10.07 -0.60 9.09
CA ALA A 48 -10.15 -0.42 10.55
C ALA A 48 -10.31 1.06 10.94
N ALA A 49 -9.53 1.96 10.34
CA ALA A 49 -9.63 3.39 10.57
C ALA A 49 -11.01 3.95 10.17
N LYS A 50 -11.56 3.53 9.03
CA LYS A 50 -12.90 3.93 8.59
C LYS A 50 -14.01 3.41 9.51
N LEU A 51 -13.79 2.32 10.21
CA LEU A 51 -14.70 1.76 11.22
C LEU A 51 -14.49 2.38 12.61
N GLY A 52 -13.62 3.36 12.75
CA GLY A 52 -13.41 4.12 13.99
C GLY A 52 -12.31 3.59 14.90
N ALA A 53 -11.50 2.64 14.45
CA ALA A 53 -10.32 2.22 15.19
C ALA A 53 -9.17 3.24 15.08
N GLU A 54 -8.32 3.33 16.07
CA GLU A 54 -7.03 3.98 15.98
C GLU A 54 -6.07 3.06 15.20
N ALA A 55 -5.83 3.35 13.94
CA ALA A 55 -5.00 2.51 13.08
C ALA A 55 -3.60 3.09 12.89
N GLU A 56 -2.59 2.23 12.94
CA GLU A 56 -1.18 2.61 12.75
C GLU A 56 -0.45 1.59 11.88
N TYR A 57 0.27 2.09 10.87
CA TYR A 57 1.15 1.30 10.04
C TYR A 57 2.58 1.35 10.56
N ILE A 58 3.20 0.20 10.75
CA ILE A 58 4.61 0.04 11.10
C ILE A 58 5.29 -0.74 9.98
N GLY A 59 6.26 -0.12 9.35
CA GLY A 59 6.97 -0.72 8.22
C GLY A 59 8.11 0.13 7.74
N VAL A 60 8.65 -0.24 6.59
CA VAL A 60 9.69 0.52 5.89
C VAL A 60 9.10 1.01 4.57
N LEU A 61 9.19 2.30 4.32
CA LEU A 61 8.83 2.95 3.06
C LEU A 61 10.05 3.68 2.48
N SER A 62 10.00 4.00 1.20
CA SER A 62 10.99 4.85 0.55
C SER A 62 10.54 6.32 0.57
N ASP A 63 11.47 7.24 0.41
CA ASP A 63 11.20 8.65 0.14
C ASP A 63 10.96 8.95 -1.35
N ASP A 64 10.88 7.90 -2.18
CA ASP A 64 10.52 8.04 -3.59
C ASP A 64 9.04 8.43 -3.80
N ALA A 65 8.62 8.62 -5.05
CA ALA A 65 7.26 9.01 -5.38
C ALA A 65 6.21 8.01 -4.84
N GLY A 66 6.54 6.71 -4.85
CA GLY A 66 5.66 5.65 -4.34
C GLY A 66 5.47 5.73 -2.83
N GLY A 67 6.55 5.83 -2.08
CA GLY A 67 6.47 5.96 -0.61
C GLY A 67 5.79 7.25 -0.17
N GLY A 68 6.10 8.37 -0.84
CA GLY A 68 5.42 9.64 -0.59
C GLY A 68 3.91 9.58 -0.86
N PHE A 69 3.50 8.86 -1.91
CA PHE A 69 2.09 8.61 -2.19
C PHE A 69 1.44 7.82 -1.06
N LEU A 70 2.05 6.72 -0.63
CA LEU A 70 1.50 5.84 0.41
C LEU A 70 1.33 6.54 1.76
N ILE A 71 2.29 7.37 2.17
CA ILE A 71 2.19 8.16 3.40
C ILE A 71 1.01 9.15 3.32
N LYS A 72 0.83 9.83 2.18
CA LYS A 72 -0.31 10.73 1.96
C LYS A 72 -1.64 9.99 1.96
N ASP A 73 -1.68 8.81 1.36
CA ASP A 73 -2.87 7.97 1.31
C ASP A 73 -3.28 7.48 2.72
N PHE A 74 -2.33 6.99 3.51
CA PHE A 74 -2.56 6.66 4.93
C PHE A 74 -3.11 7.86 5.71
N LYS A 75 -2.48 9.01 5.61
CA LYS A 75 -2.92 10.24 6.27
C LYS A 75 -4.35 10.63 5.89
N LYS A 76 -4.69 10.51 4.60
CA LYS A 76 -6.04 10.79 4.07
C LYS A 76 -7.11 9.93 4.75
N TYR A 77 -6.79 8.69 5.07
CA TYR A 77 -7.70 7.73 5.71
C TYR A 77 -7.55 7.62 7.22
N GLY A 78 -6.73 8.48 7.84
CA GLY A 78 -6.56 8.51 9.30
C GLY A 78 -5.69 7.39 9.86
N VAL A 79 -4.90 6.72 9.04
CA VAL A 79 -3.90 5.74 9.48
C VAL A 79 -2.62 6.48 9.86
N LYS A 80 -2.16 6.29 11.10
CA LYS A 80 -0.90 6.88 11.61
C LYS A 80 0.31 6.18 10.99
N THR A 81 1.38 6.94 10.77
CA THR A 81 2.66 6.48 10.24
C THR A 81 3.84 6.95 11.08
N ASP A 82 3.61 7.32 12.34
CA ASP A 82 4.63 7.93 13.21
C ASP A 82 5.79 6.96 13.49
N ASN A 83 5.51 5.66 13.52
CA ASN A 83 6.49 4.59 13.70
C ASN A 83 6.88 3.90 12.37
N THR A 84 6.60 4.52 11.22
CA THR A 84 7.05 4.03 9.91
C THR A 84 8.44 4.58 9.62
N GLU A 85 9.37 3.72 9.25
CA GLU A 85 10.71 4.10 8.83
C GLU A 85 10.67 4.54 7.36
N VAL A 86 11.24 5.70 7.04
CA VAL A 86 11.34 6.21 5.67
C VAL A 86 12.80 6.28 5.26
N LEU A 87 13.18 5.54 4.23
CA LEU A 87 14.56 5.39 3.78
C LEU A 87 14.78 6.03 2.41
N SER A 88 15.92 6.72 2.26
CA SER A 88 16.38 7.29 0.99
C SER A 88 17.14 6.28 0.15
N GLY A 89 17.04 6.44 -1.18
CA GLY A 89 17.81 5.65 -2.14
C GLY A 89 17.27 4.25 -2.41
N TYR A 90 16.09 3.94 -1.90
CA TYR A 90 15.38 2.68 -2.16
C TYR A 90 14.21 2.90 -3.09
N ARG A 91 13.69 1.83 -3.68
CA ARG A 91 12.49 1.83 -4.52
C ARG A 91 11.33 1.19 -3.78
N SER A 92 10.18 1.86 -3.83
CA SER A 92 8.93 1.38 -3.27
C SER A 92 8.43 0.12 -3.99
N PHE A 93 7.64 -0.66 -3.27
CA PHE A 93 6.83 -1.72 -3.85
C PHE A 93 5.68 -1.08 -4.66
N THR A 94 5.63 -1.36 -5.96
CA THR A 94 4.62 -0.83 -6.88
C THR A 94 3.98 -1.96 -7.69
N SER A 95 2.75 -1.77 -8.12
CA SER A 95 2.09 -2.68 -9.04
C SER A 95 1.35 -1.94 -10.16
N PHE A 96 1.17 -2.65 -11.26
CA PHE A 96 0.37 -2.24 -12.41
C PHE A 96 -0.73 -3.27 -12.59
N ILE A 97 -1.98 -2.82 -12.54
CA ILE A 97 -3.15 -3.69 -12.56
C ILE A 97 -4.04 -3.30 -13.73
N TRP A 98 -4.13 -4.16 -14.71
CA TRP A 98 -5.08 -4.02 -15.82
C TRP A 98 -6.42 -4.61 -15.43
N LEU A 99 -7.46 -3.78 -15.49
CA LEU A 99 -8.84 -4.14 -15.23
C LEU A 99 -9.57 -4.24 -16.56
N SER A 100 -9.96 -5.44 -16.96
CA SER A 100 -10.72 -5.69 -18.20
C SER A 100 -12.21 -5.79 -17.89
N ALA A 101 -12.97 -4.78 -18.29
CA ALA A 101 -14.42 -4.77 -18.10
C ALA A 101 -15.11 -5.91 -18.86
N LYS A 102 -14.67 -6.18 -20.11
CA LYS A 102 -15.24 -7.23 -20.94
C LYS A 102 -15.07 -8.64 -20.37
N ALA A 103 -13.91 -8.92 -19.77
CA ALA A 103 -13.61 -10.23 -19.20
C ALA A 103 -13.95 -10.31 -17.70
N SER A 104 -14.34 -9.21 -17.07
CA SER A 104 -14.52 -9.10 -15.61
C SER A 104 -13.31 -9.64 -14.85
N SER A 105 -12.10 -9.32 -15.36
CA SER A 105 -10.84 -9.86 -14.87
C SER A 105 -9.84 -8.78 -14.54
N ARG A 106 -8.84 -9.15 -13.77
CA ARG A 106 -7.66 -8.33 -13.50
C ARG A 106 -6.39 -9.10 -13.80
N THR A 107 -5.38 -8.39 -14.28
CA THR A 107 -4.02 -8.89 -14.44
C THR A 107 -3.07 -7.94 -13.74
N CYS A 108 -2.23 -8.47 -12.87
CA CYS A 108 -1.31 -7.68 -12.06
C CYS A 108 0.14 -8.05 -12.39
N VAL A 109 0.94 -7.01 -12.61
CA VAL A 109 2.40 -7.12 -12.67
C VAL A 109 2.97 -6.18 -11.59
N PHE A 110 3.90 -6.65 -10.80
CA PHE A 110 4.46 -5.85 -9.72
C PHE A 110 5.98 -5.82 -9.73
N ASP A 111 6.53 -4.70 -9.28
CA ASP A 111 7.93 -4.55 -8.89
C ASP A 111 7.99 -4.44 -7.35
N LYS A 112 8.58 -5.44 -6.73
CA LYS A 112 8.72 -5.47 -5.26
C LYS A 112 9.60 -4.34 -4.73
N GLY A 113 10.36 -3.68 -5.59
CA GLY A 113 11.37 -2.72 -5.19
C GLY A 113 12.55 -3.37 -4.47
N ASN A 114 13.21 -2.62 -3.60
CA ASN A 114 14.41 -3.11 -2.90
C ASN A 114 14.50 -2.63 -1.46
N LEU A 115 13.37 -2.30 -0.82
CA LEU A 115 13.34 -1.95 0.60
C LEU A 115 13.89 -3.09 1.45
N PRO A 116 14.72 -2.78 2.47
CA PRO A 116 15.22 -3.78 3.38
C PRO A 116 14.12 -4.33 4.29
N PRO A 117 14.32 -5.51 4.90
CA PRO A 117 13.40 -6.02 5.92
C PRO A 117 13.30 -5.06 7.11
N LEU A 118 12.10 -4.93 7.66
CA LEU A 118 11.87 -4.18 8.90
C LEU A 118 12.64 -4.83 10.06
N LYS A 119 13.37 -4.00 10.81
CA LYS A 119 13.97 -4.36 12.09
C LYS A 119 13.32 -3.52 13.16
N LEU A 120 12.52 -4.15 14.02
CA LEU A 120 11.76 -3.46 15.05
C LEU A 120 12.66 -2.77 16.08
N ASN A 121 12.47 -1.46 16.25
CA ASN A 121 13.03 -0.70 17.35
C ASN A 121 12.10 -0.77 18.59
N ASP A 122 12.55 -0.18 19.71
CA ASP A 122 11.82 -0.29 20.98
C ASP A 122 10.47 0.48 20.96
N GLU A 123 10.36 1.61 20.24
CA GLU A 123 9.11 2.35 20.11
C GLU A 123 8.09 1.56 19.29
N GLN A 124 8.52 0.95 18.19
CA GLN A 124 7.69 0.06 17.38
C GLN A 124 7.21 -1.15 18.17
N LYS A 125 8.09 -1.78 18.98
CA LYS A 125 7.70 -2.89 19.88
C LYS A 125 6.67 -2.45 20.92
N LYS A 126 6.84 -1.27 21.54
CA LYS A 126 5.85 -0.70 22.48
C LYS A 126 4.49 -0.47 21.80
N ALA A 127 4.50 0.08 20.57
CA ALA A 127 3.27 0.30 19.82
C ALA A 127 2.53 -1.01 19.52
N ILE A 128 3.26 -2.07 19.19
CA ILE A 128 2.71 -3.42 18.94
C ILE A 128 2.12 -4.03 20.23
N ILE A 129 2.88 -3.97 21.35
CA ILE A 129 2.43 -4.53 22.63
C ILE A 129 1.18 -3.79 23.15
N GLY A 130 1.07 -2.49 22.87
CA GLY A 130 -0.08 -1.68 23.26
C GLY A 130 -1.27 -1.74 22.30
N ALA A 131 -1.24 -2.61 21.27
CA ALA A 131 -2.32 -2.76 20.31
C ALA A 131 -3.35 -3.81 20.78
N ASP A 132 -4.63 -3.55 20.48
CA ASP A 132 -5.71 -4.52 20.68
C ASP A 132 -5.78 -5.54 19.53
N LEU A 133 -5.30 -5.14 18.35
CA LEU A 133 -5.26 -5.97 17.14
C LEU A 133 -3.93 -5.76 16.40
N LEU A 134 -3.29 -6.85 16.06
CA LEU A 134 -2.12 -6.89 15.16
C LEU A 134 -2.50 -7.58 13.84
N MET A 135 -2.21 -6.90 12.72
CA MET A 135 -2.43 -7.39 11.34
C MET A 135 -1.11 -7.61 10.60
#